data_57cb9e66f761e93e47eeb65595c57629
#
_entry.id   57cb9e66f761e93e47eeb65595c57629
#
_cell.length_a   1.000
_cell.length_b   1.000
_cell.length_c   1.000
_cell.angle_alpha   90.00
_cell.angle_beta   90.00
_cell.angle_gamma   90.00
#
_symmetry.space_group_name_H-M   'P 1'
#
loop_
_entity.id
_entity.type
_entity.pdbx_description
1 polymer ?
#
loop_
_entity_poly.entity_id
_entity_poly.type
_entity_poly.pdbx_seq_one_letter_code
_entity_poly.pdbx_strand_id
1 'polypeptide(L)'
;LLDLAEFDKLFGEGALRPASTLKAREYRGSGSIALDVALGGGYGKGTVVDTIGRQSAGKTLAFEMAAVTAQRVENAPSVLFDFEGTFDPRRFKMLGGDPDRLALVRAENFGDKIEGMFLEWCTDMLKVMLHKKMFACIGMDSTAAMTTYAEYKIKEEKGEEKQTVAYTARGIASLLRLCIGSGLLQRSDSTLFFISQMRDNIGGRGFKGQPPADKRTGGRALPFFAATQLEISRGDLFKADVQQESGYIEKDVEVGHETKVRVRKNKNNAKQGRVATFDLYSEGEVIGIDRTEELAKLAVLTGVVEKIGTYYNIDGNRVAHGKDDLTSYLRSNSEIAAGVEIRTRQSLDVQQTAQALPSEVIYGVGDDFDPDDDIIGRLSAQEAINAQT
;
A
#
# COMPACT_ATOMS: atom_id res chain seq x y z
N LEU A 1 -32.16 -24.20 -14.26
CA LEU A 1 -31.74 -23.91 -12.88
C LEU A 1 -30.86 -25.08 -12.40
N LEU A 2 -29.71 -24.77 -11.78
CA LEU A 2 -28.82 -25.78 -11.22
C LEU A 2 -29.49 -26.38 -9.97
N ASP A 3 -29.57 -27.71 -9.90
CA ASP A 3 -29.94 -28.39 -8.66
C ASP A 3 -28.70 -28.53 -7.79
N LEU A 4 -28.64 -27.75 -6.72
CA LEU A 4 -27.48 -27.68 -5.83
C LEU A 4 -27.62 -28.56 -4.59
N ALA A 5 -28.83 -29.14 -4.37
CA ALA A 5 -29.15 -29.83 -3.12
C ALA A 5 -28.34 -31.12 -2.92
N GLU A 6 -28.03 -31.85 -4.00
CA GLU A 6 -27.19 -33.04 -3.93
C GLU A 6 -25.73 -32.70 -3.61
N PHE A 7 -25.21 -31.63 -4.20
CA PHE A 7 -23.84 -31.12 -3.90
C PHE A 7 -23.71 -30.66 -2.46
N ASP A 8 -24.70 -29.95 -1.93
CA ASP A 8 -24.70 -29.48 -0.54
C ASP A 8 -24.68 -30.64 0.46
N LYS A 9 -25.34 -31.78 0.14
CA LYS A 9 -25.29 -32.99 0.97
C LYS A 9 -23.90 -33.64 0.99
N LEU A 10 -23.19 -33.61 -0.15
CA LEU A 10 -21.90 -34.30 -0.29
C LEU A 10 -20.72 -33.43 0.21
N PHE A 11 -20.77 -32.14 -0.02
CA PHE A 11 -19.62 -31.23 0.16
C PHE A 11 -19.86 -30.12 1.18
N GLY A 12 -21.06 -30.02 1.75
CA GLY A 12 -21.48 -28.97 2.68
C GLY A 12 -22.27 -27.85 2.00
N GLU A 13 -23.13 -27.19 2.76
CA GLU A 13 -24.00 -26.12 2.28
C GLU A 13 -23.21 -24.99 1.62
N GLY A 14 -23.58 -24.67 0.39
CA GLY A 14 -22.97 -23.58 -0.39
C GLY A 14 -21.60 -23.91 -0.96
N ALA A 15 -21.19 -25.18 -1.02
CA ALA A 15 -19.94 -25.60 -1.69
C ALA A 15 -19.98 -25.26 -3.19
N LEU A 16 -21.15 -25.32 -3.81
CA LEU A 16 -21.39 -24.89 -5.19
C LEU A 16 -22.42 -23.75 -5.19
N ARG A 17 -22.10 -22.61 -5.78
CA ARG A 17 -23.02 -21.46 -5.84
C ARG A 17 -23.14 -20.91 -7.25
N PRO A 18 -24.27 -20.35 -7.65
CA PRO A 18 -24.39 -19.60 -8.90
C PRO A 18 -23.42 -18.41 -8.93
N ALA A 19 -22.80 -18.15 -10.07
CA ALA A 19 -21.86 -17.02 -10.21
C ALA A 19 -22.52 -15.65 -9.89
N SER A 20 -23.85 -15.55 -10.08
CA SER A 20 -24.63 -14.34 -9.75
C SER A 20 -24.66 -14.02 -8.23
N THR A 21 -24.33 -14.99 -7.37
CA THR A 21 -24.26 -14.77 -5.92
C THR A 21 -22.92 -14.18 -5.48
N LEU A 22 -21.93 -14.12 -6.37
CA LEU A 22 -20.62 -13.54 -6.08
C LEU A 22 -20.76 -12.02 -5.91
N LYS A 23 -20.41 -11.52 -4.74
CA LYS A 23 -20.36 -10.08 -4.49
C LYS A 23 -19.23 -9.44 -5.29
N ALA A 24 -19.46 -8.22 -5.78
CA ALA A 24 -18.42 -7.42 -6.38
C ALA A 24 -17.27 -7.22 -5.37
N ARG A 25 -16.05 -7.21 -5.89
CA ARG A 25 -14.86 -6.99 -5.06
C ARG A 25 -14.86 -5.56 -4.51
N GLU A 26 -14.59 -5.43 -3.24
CA GLU A 26 -14.34 -4.14 -2.59
C GLU A 26 -12.88 -3.71 -2.80
N TYR A 27 -12.66 -2.40 -2.75
CA TYR A 27 -11.35 -1.80 -2.92
C TYR A 27 -10.97 -0.98 -1.70
N ARG A 28 -9.67 -0.90 -1.46
CA ARG A 28 -9.04 -0.06 -0.43
C ARG A 28 -8.27 1.04 -1.11
N GLY A 29 -8.47 2.29 -0.69
CA GLY A 29 -7.76 3.44 -1.24
C GLY A 29 -6.24 3.31 -1.07
N SER A 30 -5.52 3.77 -2.08
CA SER A 30 -4.05 3.73 -2.10
C SER A 30 -3.39 4.88 -1.32
N GLY A 31 -4.17 5.89 -0.94
CA GLY A 31 -3.66 7.14 -0.38
C GLY A 31 -3.40 8.23 -1.43
N SER A 32 -3.41 7.91 -2.72
CA SER A 32 -3.31 8.83 -3.86
C SER A 32 -4.54 8.71 -4.75
N ILE A 33 -5.15 9.84 -5.11
CA ILE A 33 -6.30 9.89 -6.03
C ILE A 33 -5.86 9.40 -7.42
N ALA A 34 -4.71 9.86 -7.90
CA ALA A 34 -4.18 9.48 -9.22
C ALA A 34 -3.93 7.97 -9.30
N LEU A 35 -3.40 7.37 -8.23
CA LEU A 35 -3.17 5.92 -8.19
C LEU A 35 -4.48 5.14 -8.09
N ASP A 36 -5.45 5.60 -7.32
CA ASP A 36 -6.79 5.00 -7.27
C ASP A 36 -7.46 5.02 -8.66
N VAL A 37 -7.34 6.14 -9.39
CA VAL A 37 -7.82 6.27 -10.78
C VAL A 37 -7.11 5.26 -11.70
N ALA A 38 -5.79 5.18 -11.63
CA ALA A 38 -5.01 4.25 -12.44
C ALA A 38 -5.37 2.79 -12.16
N LEU A 39 -5.66 2.47 -10.90
CA LEU A 39 -6.11 1.15 -10.43
C LEU A 39 -7.59 0.90 -10.70
N GLY A 40 -8.40 1.96 -10.91
CA GLY A 40 -9.85 1.85 -11.08
C GLY A 40 -10.61 1.60 -9.79
N GLY A 41 -10.16 2.24 -8.69
CA GLY A 41 -10.81 2.21 -7.38
C GLY A 41 -9.87 1.93 -6.20
N GLY A 42 -8.61 1.62 -6.46
CA GLY A 42 -7.63 1.29 -5.41
C GLY A 42 -7.20 -0.17 -5.40
N TYR A 43 -6.69 -0.64 -4.27
CA TYR A 43 -6.25 -2.03 -4.09
C TYR A 43 -7.42 -2.96 -3.80
N GLY A 44 -7.53 -4.07 -4.53
CA GLY A 44 -8.58 -5.06 -4.26
C GLY A 44 -8.41 -5.71 -2.89
N LYS A 45 -9.44 -5.70 -2.05
CA LYS A 45 -9.45 -6.45 -0.79
C LYS A 45 -9.34 -7.95 -1.06
N GLY A 46 -8.68 -8.68 -0.19
CA GLY A 46 -8.44 -10.11 -0.36
C GLY A 46 -7.46 -10.46 -1.48
N THR A 47 -6.53 -9.55 -1.85
CA THR A 47 -5.60 -9.78 -2.95
C THR A 47 -4.14 -9.49 -2.59
N VAL A 48 -3.25 -9.96 -3.46
CA VAL A 48 -1.80 -9.70 -3.37
C VAL A 48 -1.45 -8.52 -4.27
N VAL A 49 -0.73 -7.57 -3.71
CA VAL A 49 -0.10 -6.43 -4.39
C VAL A 49 1.42 -6.64 -4.38
N ASP A 50 2.04 -6.46 -5.51
CA ASP A 50 3.47 -6.58 -5.68
C ASP A 50 4.02 -5.24 -6.17
N THR A 51 4.79 -4.57 -5.31
CA THR A 51 5.46 -3.31 -5.63
C THR A 51 6.90 -3.56 -6.01
N ILE A 52 7.28 -3.16 -7.22
CA ILE A 52 8.63 -3.31 -7.75
C ILE A 52 9.23 -1.94 -8.08
N GLY A 53 10.55 -1.82 -7.97
CA GLY A 53 11.26 -0.59 -8.30
C GLY A 53 12.69 -0.60 -7.77
N ARG A 54 13.46 0.39 -8.22
CA ARG A 54 14.83 0.59 -7.72
C ARG A 54 14.82 1.02 -6.26
N GLN A 55 15.99 1.03 -5.63
CA GLN A 55 16.16 1.53 -4.26
C GLN A 55 15.67 2.98 -4.16
N SER A 56 15.10 3.35 -3.02
CA SER A 56 14.59 4.71 -2.73
C SER A 56 13.51 5.22 -3.69
N ALA A 57 12.83 4.36 -4.45
CA ALA A 57 11.76 4.76 -5.36
C ALA A 57 10.37 4.92 -4.69
N GLY A 58 10.26 4.75 -3.36
CA GLY A 58 8.98 4.87 -2.65
C GLY A 58 8.15 3.57 -2.58
N LYS A 59 8.77 2.40 -2.75
CA LYS A 59 8.05 1.11 -2.71
C LYS A 59 7.34 0.84 -1.40
N THR A 60 8.01 1.03 -0.27
CA THR A 60 7.46 0.88 1.09
C THR A 60 6.32 1.85 1.32
N LEU A 61 6.42 3.08 0.77
CA LEU A 61 5.38 4.09 0.87
C LEU A 61 4.03 3.61 0.32
N ALA A 62 4.01 2.80 -0.74
CA ALA A 62 2.75 2.26 -1.28
C ALA A 62 1.98 1.42 -0.24
N PHE A 63 2.69 0.67 0.60
CA PHE A 63 2.11 -0.03 1.75
C PHE A 63 1.72 0.94 2.86
N GLU A 64 2.64 1.84 3.26
CA GLU A 64 2.42 2.78 4.37
C GLU A 64 1.20 3.67 4.12
N MET A 65 1.04 4.23 2.91
CA MET A 65 -0.13 5.03 2.55
C MET A 65 -1.43 4.22 2.53
N ALA A 66 -1.38 2.95 2.09
CA ALA A 66 -2.53 2.06 2.18
C ALA A 66 -2.89 1.75 3.64
N ALA A 67 -1.90 1.55 4.52
CA ALA A 67 -2.09 1.32 5.95
C ALA A 67 -2.70 2.56 6.63
N VAL A 68 -2.18 3.77 6.35
CA VAL A 68 -2.77 5.04 6.81
C VAL A 68 -4.21 5.18 6.36
N THR A 69 -4.50 4.87 5.09
CA THR A 69 -5.87 4.93 4.56
C THR A 69 -6.78 3.92 5.27
N ALA A 70 -6.30 2.69 5.53
CA ALA A 70 -7.06 1.69 6.26
C ALA A 70 -7.36 2.11 7.71
N GLN A 71 -6.40 2.70 8.40
CA GLN A 71 -6.63 3.25 9.75
C GLN A 71 -7.71 4.31 9.75
N ARG A 72 -7.66 5.24 8.79
CA ARG A 72 -8.55 6.40 8.74
C ARG A 72 -9.95 6.09 8.22
N VAL A 73 -10.06 5.26 7.17
CA VAL A 73 -11.34 5.00 6.48
C VAL A 73 -12.02 3.75 7.03
N GLU A 74 -11.27 2.70 7.30
CA GLU A 74 -11.81 1.41 7.71
C GLU A 74 -11.74 1.20 9.23
N ASN A 75 -11.13 2.12 9.97
CA ASN A 75 -10.80 1.99 11.38
C ASN A 75 -10.09 0.66 11.69
N ALA A 76 -9.21 0.21 10.81
CA ALA A 76 -8.59 -1.09 10.88
C ALA A 76 -7.06 -1.00 11.02
N PRO A 77 -6.43 -1.81 11.88
CA PRO A 77 -4.99 -1.86 12.04
C PRO A 77 -4.31 -2.55 10.85
N SER A 78 -3.00 -2.38 10.76
CA SER A 78 -2.15 -3.02 9.75
C SER A 78 -0.94 -3.67 10.40
N VAL A 79 -0.22 -4.52 9.66
CA VAL A 79 1.02 -5.16 10.13
C VAL A 79 2.09 -5.11 9.06
N LEU A 80 3.33 -4.86 9.48
CA LEU A 80 4.51 -4.90 8.63
C LEU A 80 5.49 -5.96 9.15
N PHE A 81 5.81 -6.93 8.29
CA PHE A 81 6.96 -7.80 8.46
C PHE A 81 8.18 -7.07 7.89
N ASP A 82 8.95 -6.46 8.79
CA ASP A 82 10.09 -5.61 8.46
C ASP A 82 11.39 -6.43 8.51
N PHE A 83 11.70 -7.10 7.41
CA PHE A 83 12.91 -7.93 7.27
C PHE A 83 14.19 -7.10 7.13
N GLU A 84 14.08 -5.83 6.73
CA GLU A 84 15.22 -4.93 6.57
C GLU A 84 15.52 -4.11 7.84
N GLY A 85 14.58 -4.06 8.80
CA GLY A 85 14.72 -3.29 10.03
C GLY A 85 14.72 -1.77 9.81
N THR A 86 14.11 -1.29 8.73
CA THR A 86 14.24 0.11 8.28
C THR A 86 13.01 0.98 8.55
N PHE A 87 11.94 0.43 9.12
CA PHE A 87 10.74 1.20 9.43
C PHE A 87 11.01 2.26 10.50
N ASP A 88 10.61 3.50 10.22
CA ASP A 88 10.67 4.64 11.16
C ASP A 88 9.24 5.05 11.56
N PRO A 89 8.86 4.89 12.85
CA PRO A 89 7.53 5.28 13.34
C PRO A 89 7.29 6.79 13.24
N ARG A 90 8.35 7.62 13.35
CA ARG A 90 8.21 9.08 13.20
C ARG A 90 7.80 9.43 11.78
N ARG A 91 8.45 8.83 10.78
CA ARG A 91 8.06 9.01 9.37
C ARG A 91 6.63 8.55 9.13
N PHE A 92 6.22 7.41 9.68
CA PHE A 92 4.85 6.90 9.53
C PHE A 92 3.83 7.87 10.16
N LYS A 93 4.14 8.46 11.31
CA LYS A 93 3.31 9.52 11.94
C LYS A 93 3.22 10.75 11.05
N MET A 94 4.31 11.20 10.44
CA MET A 94 4.33 12.33 9.50
C MET A 94 3.48 12.08 8.24
N LEU A 95 3.36 10.82 7.80
CA LEU A 95 2.42 10.42 6.75
C LEU A 95 0.95 10.45 7.21
N GLY A 96 0.74 10.75 8.50
CA GLY A 96 -0.57 10.81 9.13
C GLY A 96 -1.09 9.44 9.58
N GLY A 97 -0.21 8.47 9.73
CA GLY A 97 -0.50 7.19 10.35
C GLY A 97 -0.35 7.22 11.87
N ASP A 98 -1.05 6.34 12.52
CA ASP A 98 -0.89 6.04 13.94
C ASP A 98 0.03 4.84 14.11
N PRO A 99 1.25 5.01 14.68
CA PRO A 99 2.19 3.91 14.88
C PRO A 99 1.66 2.83 15.83
N ASP A 100 0.78 3.17 16.79
CA ASP A 100 0.22 2.21 17.74
C ASP A 100 -0.81 1.27 17.07
N ARG A 101 -1.27 1.63 15.89
CA ARG A 101 -2.17 0.83 15.05
C ARG A 101 -1.44 0.12 13.89
N LEU A 102 -0.13 0.13 13.91
CA LEU A 102 0.72 -0.62 12.99
C LEU A 102 1.59 -1.61 13.75
N ALA A 103 1.22 -2.88 13.73
CA ALA A 103 2.05 -3.93 14.33
C ALA A 103 3.33 -4.13 13.51
N LEU A 104 4.46 -4.32 14.21
CA LEU A 104 5.74 -4.63 13.59
C LEU A 104 6.18 -6.05 13.96
N VAL A 105 6.58 -6.81 12.94
CA VAL A 105 7.23 -8.11 13.10
C VAL A 105 8.68 -7.97 12.66
N ARG A 106 9.62 -8.05 13.61
CA ARG A 106 11.06 -7.95 13.40
C ARG A 106 11.78 -9.07 14.13
N ALA A 107 12.95 -9.47 13.65
CA ALA A 107 13.77 -10.50 14.31
C ALA A 107 14.10 -10.15 15.76
N GLU A 108 14.40 -8.88 16.03
CA GLU A 108 14.74 -8.37 17.37
C GLU A 108 13.60 -8.52 18.41
N ASN A 109 12.33 -8.61 17.96
CA ASN A 109 11.18 -8.74 18.85
C ASN A 109 11.11 -10.10 19.56
N PHE A 110 11.91 -11.09 19.13
CA PHE A 110 11.84 -12.47 19.63
C PHE A 110 12.97 -12.82 20.61
N GLY A 111 13.97 -11.94 20.75
CA GLY A 111 15.13 -12.18 21.58
C GLY A 111 15.84 -13.49 21.24
N ASP A 112 16.46 -14.13 22.23
CA ASP A 112 17.22 -15.39 22.05
C ASP A 112 16.37 -16.64 21.77
N LYS A 113 15.05 -16.51 21.74
CA LYS A 113 14.12 -17.64 21.55
C LYS A 113 14.03 -18.13 20.12
N ILE A 114 14.38 -17.27 19.15
CA ILE A 114 14.30 -17.57 17.71
C ILE A 114 15.59 -17.13 17.05
N GLU A 115 16.26 -18.06 16.36
CA GLU A 115 17.53 -17.80 15.65
C GLU A 115 17.41 -16.79 14.50
N GLY A 116 16.19 -16.37 14.13
CA GLY A 116 15.95 -15.38 13.08
C GLY A 116 14.51 -15.34 12.60
N MET A 117 14.19 -14.36 11.76
CA MET A 117 12.88 -14.16 11.16
C MET A 117 12.77 -14.97 9.87
N PHE A 118 12.46 -16.27 9.97
CA PHE A 118 12.36 -17.16 8.81
C PHE A 118 10.99 -17.13 8.16
N LEU A 119 10.97 -17.34 6.84
CA LEU A 119 9.76 -17.27 6.03
C LEU A 119 8.70 -18.31 6.43
N GLU A 120 9.13 -19.51 6.88
CA GLU A 120 8.24 -20.56 7.36
C GLU A 120 7.45 -20.08 8.57
N TRP A 121 8.13 -19.48 9.53
CA TRP A 121 7.52 -18.95 10.74
C TRP A 121 6.60 -17.74 10.46
N CYS A 122 7.05 -16.82 9.60
CA CYS A 122 6.19 -15.72 9.12
C CYS A 122 4.95 -16.24 8.41
N THR A 123 5.05 -17.36 7.70
CA THR A 123 3.91 -18.02 7.05
C THR A 123 2.88 -18.52 8.08
N ASP A 124 3.33 -19.09 9.20
CA ASP A 124 2.43 -19.56 10.25
C ASP A 124 1.74 -18.41 10.99
N MET A 125 2.46 -17.32 11.29
CA MET A 125 1.84 -16.09 11.81
C MET A 125 0.80 -15.54 10.84
N LEU A 126 1.14 -15.43 9.56
CA LEU A 126 0.24 -14.92 8.54
C LEU A 126 -1.05 -15.74 8.45
N LYS A 127 -0.98 -17.09 8.57
CA LYS A 127 -2.18 -17.94 8.63
C LYS A 127 -3.12 -17.51 9.76
N VAL A 128 -2.58 -17.33 10.96
CA VAL A 128 -3.36 -16.93 12.13
C VAL A 128 -3.99 -15.56 11.91
N MET A 129 -3.20 -14.58 11.44
CA MET A 129 -3.67 -13.22 11.17
C MET A 129 -4.81 -13.19 10.15
N LEU A 130 -4.66 -13.94 9.04
CA LEU A 130 -5.69 -14.03 8.00
C LEU A 130 -6.94 -14.77 8.49
N HIS A 131 -6.78 -15.84 9.27
CA HIS A 131 -7.91 -16.59 9.81
C HIS A 131 -8.73 -15.76 10.78
N LYS A 132 -8.06 -15.00 11.65
CA LYS A 132 -8.69 -14.10 12.62
C LYS A 132 -9.09 -12.74 12.03
N LYS A 133 -8.78 -12.45 10.77
CA LYS A 133 -9.06 -11.16 10.07
C LYS A 133 -8.51 -9.94 10.82
N MET A 134 -7.32 -10.06 11.37
CA MET A 134 -6.77 -9.07 12.33
C MET A 134 -6.38 -7.75 11.67
N PHE A 135 -5.94 -7.77 10.40
CA PHE A 135 -5.30 -6.62 9.76
C PHE A 135 -5.87 -6.32 8.38
N ALA A 136 -6.04 -5.05 8.06
CA ALA A 136 -6.49 -4.57 6.76
C ALA A 136 -5.38 -4.66 5.71
N CYS A 137 -4.18 -4.16 6.04
CA CYS A 137 -3.00 -4.24 5.20
C CYS A 137 -1.93 -5.07 5.88
N ILE A 138 -1.27 -5.94 5.12
CA ILE A 138 -0.16 -6.76 5.58
C ILE A 138 1.02 -6.50 4.64
N GLY A 139 2.12 -5.95 5.15
CA GLY A 139 3.33 -5.65 4.38
C GLY A 139 4.43 -6.69 4.60
N MET A 140 5.17 -7.02 3.56
CA MET A 140 6.34 -7.91 3.56
C MET A 140 7.52 -7.14 2.95
N ASP A 141 8.34 -6.47 3.76
CA ASP A 141 9.44 -5.58 3.32
C ASP A 141 10.82 -6.10 3.75
N SER A 142 11.65 -6.55 2.85
CA SER A 142 11.43 -6.77 1.41
C SER A 142 11.73 -8.23 1.04
N THR A 143 11.28 -8.64 -0.14
CA THR A 143 11.56 -10.01 -0.66
C THR A 143 13.04 -10.30 -0.81
N ALA A 144 13.90 -9.27 -0.84
CA ALA A 144 15.34 -9.39 -0.96
C ALA A 144 16.02 -9.83 0.35
N ALA A 145 15.42 -9.46 1.49
CA ALA A 145 15.93 -9.76 2.82
C ALA A 145 15.32 -11.03 3.43
N MET A 146 14.29 -11.61 2.78
CA MET A 146 13.67 -12.86 3.25
C MET A 146 14.65 -14.04 3.14
N THR A 147 14.66 -14.87 4.18
CA THR A 147 15.39 -16.14 4.18
C THR A 147 14.51 -17.27 4.70
N THR A 148 14.80 -18.51 4.32
CA THR A 148 14.15 -19.70 4.85
C THR A 148 15.03 -20.36 5.92
N TYR A 149 14.43 -21.11 6.84
CA TYR A 149 15.19 -21.88 7.83
C TYR A 149 16.12 -22.90 7.15
N ALA A 150 15.67 -23.53 6.06
CA ALA A 150 16.48 -24.45 5.29
C ALA A 150 17.72 -23.76 4.66
N GLU A 151 17.57 -22.55 4.16
CA GLU A 151 18.69 -21.75 3.63
C GLU A 151 19.68 -21.39 4.73
N TYR A 152 19.18 -20.96 5.90
CA TYR A 152 19.99 -20.64 7.07
C TYR A 152 20.86 -21.84 7.50
N LYS A 153 20.26 -23.02 7.69
CA LYS A 153 20.98 -24.23 8.11
C LYS A 153 22.04 -24.68 7.08
N ILE A 154 21.78 -24.58 5.78
CA ILE A 154 22.77 -24.93 4.75
C ILE A 154 23.97 -23.99 4.79
N LYS A 155 23.75 -22.69 5.00
CA LYS A 155 24.84 -21.71 5.13
C LYS A 155 25.69 -21.98 6.37
N GLU A 156 25.06 -22.33 7.50
CA GLU A 156 25.73 -22.66 8.74
C GLU A 156 26.61 -23.92 8.60
N GLU A 157 26.10 -24.98 7.95
CA GLU A 157 26.79 -26.28 7.85
C GLU A 157 27.82 -26.35 6.71
N LYS A 158 27.60 -25.67 5.57
CA LYS A 158 28.40 -25.91 4.33
C LYS A 158 29.08 -24.67 3.77
N GLY A 159 28.81 -23.47 4.25
CA GLY A 159 29.42 -22.24 3.73
C GLY A 159 29.10 -21.92 2.26
N GLU A 160 28.12 -22.62 1.64
CA GLU A 160 27.84 -22.51 0.21
C GLU A 160 26.76 -21.48 -0.11
N GLU A 161 27.11 -20.39 -0.82
CA GLU A 161 26.18 -19.34 -1.25
C GLU A 161 25.32 -19.69 -2.49
N LYS A 162 25.76 -20.62 -3.33
CA LYS A 162 25.21 -20.77 -4.71
C LYS A 162 23.84 -21.46 -4.81
N GLN A 163 23.38 -22.20 -3.80
CA GLN A 163 22.11 -22.95 -3.88
C GLN A 163 20.92 -22.26 -3.18
N THR A 164 21.16 -21.16 -2.48
CA THR A 164 20.22 -20.57 -1.52
C THR A 164 19.06 -19.81 -2.14
N VAL A 165 19.26 -19.10 -3.25
CA VAL A 165 18.22 -18.30 -3.93
C VAL A 165 16.95 -19.11 -4.29
N ALA A 166 17.09 -20.42 -4.53
CA ALA A 166 15.98 -21.29 -4.88
C ALA A 166 15.05 -21.58 -3.67
N TYR A 167 15.58 -21.59 -2.44
CA TYR A 167 14.80 -21.89 -1.24
C TYR A 167 13.85 -20.74 -0.92
N THR A 168 14.32 -19.50 -0.89
CA THR A 168 13.47 -18.31 -0.67
C THR A 168 12.37 -18.19 -1.72
N ALA A 169 12.70 -18.39 -3.01
CA ALA A 169 11.70 -18.36 -4.08
C ALA A 169 10.62 -19.45 -3.92
N ARG A 170 11.00 -20.66 -3.48
CA ARG A 170 10.07 -21.77 -3.16
C ARG A 170 9.23 -21.46 -1.93
N GLY A 171 9.83 -20.87 -0.88
CA GLY A 171 9.14 -20.44 0.34
C GLY A 171 8.05 -19.41 0.05
N ILE A 172 8.37 -18.36 -0.72
CA ILE A 172 7.39 -17.35 -1.17
C ILE A 172 6.28 -18.01 -2.00
N ALA A 173 6.61 -18.93 -2.92
CA ALA A 173 5.60 -19.64 -3.70
C ALA A 173 4.69 -20.52 -2.83
N SER A 174 5.21 -21.14 -1.78
CA SER A 174 4.44 -21.94 -0.82
C SER A 174 3.51 -21.07 0.00
N LEU A 175 3.99 -19.94 0.54
CA LEU A 175 3.20 -18.94 1.27
C LEU A 175 2.04 -18.44 0.41
N LEU A 176 2.30 -18.03 -0.83
CA LEU A 176 1.27 -17.52 -1.74
C LEU A 176 0.22 -18.56 -2.08
N ARG A 177 0.62 -19.81 -2.35
CA ARG A 177 -0.32 -20.93 -2.59
C ARG A 177 -1.21 -21.18 -1.39
N LEU A 178 -0.63 -21.12 -0.19
CA LEU A 178 -1.37 -21.29 1.04
C LEU A 178 -2.39 -20.16 1.23
N CYS A 179 -1.99 -18.91 1.16
CA CYS A 179 -2.89 -17.78 1.39
C CYS A 179 -4.03 -17.69 0.37
N ILE A 180 -3.71 -17.94 -0.92
CA ILE A 180 -4.66 -17.81 -2.03
C ILE A 180 -5.45 -19.10 -2.23
N GLY A 181 -4.75 -20.24 -2.30
CA GLY A 181 -5.37 -21.54 -2.60
C GLY A 181 -6.32 -22.04 -1.50
N SER A 182 -6.07 -21.69 -0.24
CA SER A 182 -6.98 -21.97 0.87
C SER A 182 -8.16 -20.99 0.96
N GLY A 183 -8.14 -19.89 0.19
CA GLY A 183 -9.13 -18.81 0.29
C GLY A 183 -8.99 -17.95 1.57
N LEU A 184 -7.93 -18.12 2.36
CA LEU A 184 -7.75 -17.35 3.59
C LEU A 184 -7.66 -15.86 3.32
N LEU A 185 -6.86 -15.46 2.32
CA LEU A 185 -6.68 -14.06 1.96
C LEU A 185 -8.00 -13.41 1.52
N GLN A 186 -8.79 -14.10 0.69
CA GLN A 186 -10.09 -13.61 0.22
C GLN A 186 -11.09 -13.46 1.35
N ARG A 187 -11.11 -14.41 2.31
CA ARG A 187 -12.05 -14.37 3.45
C ARG A 187 -11.66 -13.35 4.52
N SER A 188 -10.38 -12.99 4.60
CA SER A 188 -9.90 -11.99 5.56
C SER A 188 -10.15 -10.56 5.11
N ASP A 189 -10.37 -10.33 3.81
CA ASP A 189 -10.40 -9.02 3.16
C ASP A 189 -9.09 -8.22 3.31
N SER A 190 -8.02 -8.86 3.80
CA SER A 190 -6.70 -8.25 3.93
C SER A 190 -6.06 -8.02 2.56
N THR A 191 -5.35 -6.90 2.38
CA THR A 191 -4.49 -6.68 1.21
C THR A 191 -3.05 -7.02 1.60
N LEU A 192 -2.45 -7.99 0.90
CA LEU A 192 -1.09 -8.46 1.16
C LEU A 192 -0.11 -7.81 0.19
N PHE A 193 0.78 -6.98 0.72
CA PHE A 193 1.81 -6.27 -0.05
C PHE A 193 3.15 -6.99 0.03
N PHE A 194 3.77 -7.19 -1.11
CA PHE A 194 5.17 -7.57 -1.22
C PHE A 194 5.98 -6.42 -1.80
N ILE A 195 7.05 -6.03 -1.12
CA ILE A 195 8.00 -5.04 -1.58
C ILE A 195 9.18 -5.78 -2.21
N SER A 196 9.41 -5.58 -3.52
CA SER A 196 10.41 -6.28 -4.31
C SER A 196 11.40 -5.30 -4.91
N GLN A 197 12.69 -5.57 -4.73
CA GLN A 197 13.74 -4.75 -5.32
C GLN A 197 14.07 -5.21 -6.74
N MET A 198 14.29 -4.24 -7.64
CA MET A 198 14.88 -4.48 -8.94
C MET A 198 16.40 -4.30 -8.84
N ARG A 199 17.15 -5.26 -9.40
CA ARG A 199 18.61 -5.20 -9.49
C ARG A 199 19.02 -5.18 -10.95
N ASP A 200 20.05 -4.41 -11.26
CA ASP A 200 20.66 -4.41 -12.58
C ASP A 200 21.15 -5.82 -12.92
N ASN A 201 20.84 -6.27 -14.12
CA ASN A 201 21.28 -7.59 -14.59
C ASN A 201 22.71 -7.49 -15.12
N ILE A 202 23.67 -7.34 -14.21
CA ILE A 202 25.11 -7.26 -14.56
C ILE A 202 25.54 -8.58 -15.20
N GLY A 203 25.92 -8.54 -16.48
CA GLY A 203 26.37 -9.72 -17.24
C GLY A 203 25.26 -10.44 -18.03
N GLY A 204 24.02 -10.00 -18.00
CA GLY A 204 22.99 -10.48 -18.91
C GLY A 204 23.26 -10.03 -20.35
N ARG A 205 23.00 -10.90 -21.34
CA ARG A 205 23.04 -10.49 -22.75
C ARG A 205 21.71 -9.78 -23.09
N GLY A 206 21.78 -8.46 -23.33
CA GLY A 206 20.67 -7.71 -23.89
C GLY A 206 20.39 -8.16 -25.34
N PHE A 207 19.16 -8.02 -25.79
CA PHE A 207 18.77 -8.35 -27.15
C PHE A 207 19.00 -7.11 -28.05
N LYS A 208 19.77 -7.28 -29.15
CA LYS A 208 20.00 -6.27 -30.18
C LYS A 208 20.40 -4.87 -29.65
N GLY A 209 21.41 -4.79 -28.77
CA GLY A 209 21.96 -3.49 -28.33
C GLY A 209 21.16 -2.81 -27.22
N GLN A 210 20.10 -3.43 -26.70
CA GLN A 210 19.42 -2.96 -25.51
C GLN A 210 20.10 -3.54 -24.25
N PRO A 211 20.17 -2.77 -23.13
CA PRO A 211 20.65 -3.32 -21.86
C PRO A 211 19.79 -4.52 -21.45
N PRO A 212 20.36 -5.51 -20.75
CA PRO A 212 19.60 -6.62 -20.23
C PRO A 212 18.52 -6.12 -19.28
N ALA A 213 17.33 -6.72 -19.36
CA ALA A 213 16.23 -6.36 -18.49
C ALA A 213 16.61 -6.57 -17.01
N ASP A 214 16.28 -5.63 -16.15
CA ASP A 214 16.53 -5.69 -14.72
C ASP A 214 16.01 -6.99 -14.11
N LYS A 215 16.81 -7.60 -13.25
CA LYS A 215 16.49 -8.86 -12.59
C LYS A 215 15.78 -8.58 -11.27
N ARG A 216 14.65 -9.21 -11.08
CA ARG A 216 13.82 -9.08 -9.89
C ARG A 216 14.25 -10.06 -8.79
N THR A 217 14.16 -9.63 -7.52
CA THR A 217 14.22 -10.49 -6.33
C THR A 217 12.89 -11.19 -6.07
N GLY A 218 12.87 -12.33 -5.37
CA GLY A 218 11.65 -13.07 -4.98
C GLY A 218 11.12 -14.09 -5.99
N GLY A 219 11.82 -14.32 -7.11
CA GLY A 219 11.48 -15.37 -8.08
C GLY A 219 10.25 -15.07 -8.95
N ARG A 220 9.76 -16.10 -9.68
CA ARG A 220 8.67 -15.98 -10.68
C ARG A 220 7.25 -16.12 -10.07
N ALA A 221 7.13 -16.65 -8.86
CA ALA A 221 5.82 -16.94 -8.26
C ALA A 221 5.02 -15.65 -7.97
N LEU A 222 5.67 -14.65 -7.42
CA LEU A 222 5.02 -13.41 -7.01
C LEU A 222 4.32 -12.69 -8.16
N PRO A 223 4.95 -12.43 -9.34
CA PRO A 223 4.24 -11.86 -10.49
C PRO A 223 3.06 -12.69 -10.96
N PHE A 224 3.15 -14.02 -10.82
CA PHE A 224 2.07 -14.92 -11.23
C PHE A 224 0.85 -14.80 -10.30
N PHE A 225 1.07 -14.82 -8.98
CA PHE A 225 0.02 -14.80 -7.97
C PHE A 225 -0.52 -13.39 -7.69
N ALA A 226 0.27 -12.34 -7.83
CA ALA A 226 -0.19 -10.97 -7.61
C ALA A 226 -1.40 -10.64 -8.49
N ALA A 227 -2.42 -10.04 -7.88
CA ALA A 227 -3.56 -9.47 -8.59
C ALA A 227 -3.20 -8.08 -9.15
N THR A 228 -2.42 -7.31 -8.40
CA THR A 228 -1.91 -6.00 -8.80
C THR A 228 -0.38 -6.02 -8.78
N GLN A 229 0.24 -5.49 -9.81
CA GLN A 229 1.69 -5.27 -9.86
C GLN A 229 1.97 -3.82 -10.24
N LEU A 230 2.72 -3.14 -9.38
CA LEU A 230 3.11 -1.75 -9.53
C LEU A 230 4.61 -1.64 -9.76
N GLU A 231 5.01 -0.91 -10.78
CA GLU A 231 6.38 -0.47 -10.96
C GLU A 231 6.49 0.98 -10.55
N ILE A 232 7.33 1.22 -9.54
CA ILE A 232 7.53 2.55 -8.96
C ILE A 232 8.90 3.06 -9.40
N SER A 233 8.93 4.28 -9.93
CA SER A 233 10.15 4.97 -10.36
C SER A 233 10.13 6.42 -9.92
N ARG A 234 11.32 6.95 -9.65
CA ARG A 234 11.52 8.39 -9.40
C ARG A 234 11.55 9.15 -10.73
N GLY A 235 10.93 10.32 -10.75
CA GLY A 235 11.03 11.32 -11.77
C GLY A 235 11.93 12.47 -11.36
N ASP A 236 11.52 13.70 -11.65
CA ASP A 236 12.26 14.91 -11.37
C ASP A 236 12.39 15.18 -9.87
N LEU A 237 13.53 15.69 -9.45
CA LEU A 237 13.81 16.04 -8.05
C LEU A 237 13.32 17.46 -7.76
N PHE A 238 12.72 17.62 -6.57
CA PHE A 238 12.37 18.93 -6.04
C PHE A 238 13.46 19.38 -5.07
N LYS A 239 13.91 20.61 -5.20
CA LYS A 239 14.90 21.22 -4.34
C LYS A 239 14.35 22.51 -3.76
N ALA A 240 14.69 22.76 -2.50
CA ALA A 240 14.37 23.99 -1.80
C ALA A 240 15.49 24.38 -0.86
N ASP A 241 15.50 25.66 -0.47
CA ASP A 241 16.33 26.12 0.63
C ASP A 241 15.61 25.79 1.94
N VAL A 242 16.25 25.04 2.83
CA VAL A 242 15.66 24.57 4.09
C VAL A 242 16.29 25.29 5.26
N GLN A 243 15.45 25.93 6.09
CA GLN A 243 15.91 26.55 7.32
C GLN A 243 16.02 25.50 8.43
N GLN A 244 17.24 25.32 8.93
CA GLN A 244 17.53 24.45 10.07
C GLN A 244 17.09 25.10 11.40
N GLU A 245 16.84 24.30 12.43
CA GLU A 245 16.50 24.79 13.78
C GLU A 245 17.53 25.78 14.35
N SER A 246 18.80 25.66 13.91
CA SER A 246 19.90 26.59 14.25
C SER A 246 19.80 27.98 13.60
N GLY A 247 18.80 28.18 12.70
CA GLY A 247 18.67 29.40 11.89
C GLY A 247 19.54 29.41 10.61
N TYR A 248 20.38 28.37 10.40
CA TYR A 248 21.17 28.24 9.17
C TYR A 248 20.25 27.81 8.01
N ILE A 249 20.44 28.39 6.83
CA ILE A 249 19.73 28.03 5.60
C ILE A 249 20.64 27.11 4.78
N GLU A 250 20.23 25.86 4.66
CA GLU A 250 20.85 24.89 3.75
C GLU A 250 20.20 25.03 2.37
N LYS A 251 21.04 25.25 1.35
CA LYS A 251 20.58 25.52 -0.01
C LYS A 251 20.52 24.26 -0.86
N ASP A 252 19.59 24.25 -1.83
CA ASP A 252 19.44 23.18 -2.82
C ASP A 252 19.22 21.78 -2.21
N VAL A 253 18.61 21.71 -1.03
CA VAL A 253 18.27 20.44 -0.37
C VAL A 253 17.21 19.70 -1.21
N GLU A 254 17.39 18.39 -1.40
CA GLU A 254 16.38 17.55 -2.02
C GLU A 254 15.20 17.36 -1.06
N VAL A 255 14.10 18.06 -1.31
CA VAL A 255 12.88 18.01 -0.46
C VAL A 255 11.82 17.04 -0.97
N GLY A 256 12.03 16.45 -2.13
CA GLY A 256 11.09 15.50 -2.70
C GLY A 256 11.37 15.18 -4.16
N HIS A 257 10.46 14.41 -4.76
CA HIS A 257 10.56 14.05 -6.18
C HIS A 257 9.19 13.69 -6.76
N GLU A 258 9.06 13.83 -8.06
CA GLU A 258 7.96 13.23 -8.80
C GLU A 258 8.05 11.70 -8.69
N THR A 259 6.95 11.05 -8.38
CA THR A 259 6.85 9.59 -8.34
C THR A 259 5.95 9.13 -9.48
N LYS A 260 6.46 8.20 -10.28
CA LYS A 260 5.70 7.55 -11.36
C LYS A 260 5.41 6.10 -10.99
N VAL A 261 4.12 5.76 -10.96
CA VAL A 261 3.64 4.40 -10.66
C VAL A 261 2.97 3.84 -11.90
N ARG A 262 3.60 2.87 -12.53
CA ARG A 262 3.05 2.14 -13.67
C ARG A 262 2.32 0.89 -13.20
N VAL A 263 1.05 0.75 -13.55
CA VAL A 263 0.26 -0.45 -13.30
C VAL A 263 0.63 -1.51 -14.35
N ARG A 264 1.57 -2.40 -14.01
CA ARG A 264 2.02 -3.47 -14.91
C ARG A 264 0.99 -4.59 -15.05
N LYS A 265 0.25 -4.85 -13.99
CA LYS A 265 -0.79 -5.88 -13.93
C LYS A 265 -1.92 -5.43 -13.00
N ASN A 266 -3.15 -5.66 -13.43
CA ASN A 266 -4.33 -5.46 -12.61
C ASN A 266 -5.42 -6.47 -13.01
N LYS A 267 -5.59 -7.51 -12.21
CA LYS A 267 -6.64 -8.52 -12.41
C LYS A 267 -7.99 -8.10 -11.84
N ASN A 268 -8.03 -7.02 -11.05
CA ASN A 268 -9.25 -6.61 -10.35
C ASN A 268 -10.23 -5.89 -11.30
N ASN A 269 -9.72 -5.09 -12.24
CA ASN A 269 -10.56 -4.33 -13.19
C ASN A 269 -9.94 -4.15 -14.59
N ALA A 270 -8.91 -4.95 -14.92
CA ALA A 270 -8.25 -4.97 -16.24
C ALA A 270 -7.62 -3.65 -16.73
N LYS A 271 -7.48 -2.63 -15.87
CA LYS A 271 -6.82 -1.37 -16.21
C LYS A 271 -5.30 -1.51 -16.13
N GLN A 272 -4.68 -2.10 -17.16
CA GLN A 272 -3.22 -2.30 -17.25
C GLN A 272 -2.57 -1.19 -18.08
N GLY A 273 -1.27 -0.96 -17.84
CA GLY A 273 -0.46 0.00 -18.59
C GLY A 273 -0.66 1.45 -18.18
N ARG A 274 -1.63 1.76 -17.32
CA ARG A 274 -1.85 3.11 -16.81
C ARG A 274 -0.70 3.55 -15.92
N VAL A 275 -0.47 4.85 -15.90
CA VAL A 275 0.56 5.49 -15.08
C VAL A 275 -0.13 6.52 -14.20
N ALA A 276 0.11 6.44 -12.90
CA ALA A 276 -0.18 7.50 -11.96
C ALA A 276 1.11 8.30 -11.72
N THR A 277 0.99 9.62 -11.60
CA THR A 277 2.09 10.51 -11.26
C THR A 277 1.64 11.42 -10.14
N PHE A 278 2.45 11.54 -9.11
CA PHE A 278 2.21 12.41 -7.97
C PHE A 278 3.54 12.88 -7.37
N ASP A 279 3.50 14.00 -6.66
CA ASP A 279 4.65 14.56 -5.98
C ASP A 279 4.78 13.93 -4.59
N LEU A 280 5.99 13.48 -4.27
CA LEU A 280 6.33 12.85 -3.00
C LEU A 280 7.36 13.73 -2.29
N TYR A 281 6.99 14.25 -1.13
CA TYR A 281 7.83 15.09 -0.29
C TYR A 281 8.48 14.31 0.84
N SER A 282 9.78 14.52 1.05
CA SER A 282 10.57 13.95 2.14
C SER A 282 10.86 14.94 3.25
N GLU A 283 10.75 16.24 2.95
CA GLU A 283 10.95 17.36 3.87
C GLU A 283 9.93 18.47 3.62
N GLY A 284 9.70 19.34 4.63
CA GLY A 284 8.79 20.47 4.57
C GLY A 284 7.54 20.28 5.45
N GLU A 285 6.53 21.11 5.22
CA GLU A 285 5.27 21.08 5.98
C GLU A 285 4.44 19.81 5.71
N VAL A 286 4.57 19.25 4.51
CA VAL A 286 3.88 18.02 4.09
C VAL A 286 4.93 16.96 3.81
N ILE A 287 4.80 15.82 4.48
CA ILE A 287 5.61 14.64 4.22
C ILE A 287 4.73 13.58 3.52
N GLY A 288 5.29 12.91 2.52
CA GLY A 288 4.53 11.96 1.72
C GLY A 288 3.86 12.63 0.52
N ILE A 289 2.62 12.28 0.22
CA ILE A 289 1.85 12.83 -0.90
C ILE A 289 1.03 14.02 -0.40
N ASP A 290 1.22 15.20 -1.01
CA ASP A 290 0.29 16.30 -0.79
C ASP A 290 -1.02 16.05 -1.53
N ARG A 291 -1.98 15.46 -0.80
CA ARG A 291 -3.29 15.11 -1.34
C ARG A 291 -4.10 16.33 -1.79
N THR A 292 -3.90 17.49 -1.14
CA THR A 292 -4.62 18.71 -1.50
C THR A 292 -4.09 19.25 -2.83
N GLU A 293 -2.78 19.24 -3.02
CA GLU A 293 -2.17 19.63 -4.28
C GLU A 293 -2.54 18.65 -5.41
N GLU A 294 -2.51 17.34 -5.13
CA GLU A 294 -2.95 16.31 -6.06
C GLU A 294 -4.41 16.51 -6.46
N LEU A 295 -5.29 16.77 -5.49
CA LEU A 295 -6.70 17.08 -5.75
C LEU A 295 -6.86 18.33 -6.61
N ALA A 296 -6.17 19.41 -6.28
CA ALA A 296 -6.22 20.65 -7.05
C ALA A 296 -5.84 20.43 -8.52
N LYS A 297 -4.74 19.69 -8.77
CA LYS A 297 -4.29 19.32 -10.12
C LYS A 297 -5.35 18.52 -10.88
N LEU A 298 -5.91 17.49 -10.25
CA LEU A 298 -6.90 16.60 -10.88
C LEU A 298 -8.25 17.27 -11.07
N ALA A 299 -8.69 18.12 -10.14
CA ALA A 299 -9.94 18.85 -10.24
C ALA A 299 -9.92 19.86 -11.42
N VAL A 300 -8.78 20.51 -11.63
CA VAL A 300 -8.59 21.38 -12.81
C VAL A 300 -8.57 20.55 -14.11
N LEU A 301 -7.88 19.44 -14.12
CA LEU A 301 -7.79 18.55 -15.28
C LEU A 301 -9.17 18.01 -15.71
N THR A 302 -10.03 17.74 -14.74
CA THR A 302 -11.39 17.20 -14.97
C THR A 302 -12.45 18.29 -15.22
N GLY A 303 -12.09 19.56 -15.08
CA GLY A 303 -13.02 20.69 -15.21
C GLY A 303 -13.96 20.87 -14.01
N VAL A 304 -13.78 20.13 -12.92
CA VAL A 304 -14.52 20.31 -11.64
C VAL A 304 -14.14 21.66 -11.03
N VAL A 305 -12.89 22.06 -11.17
CA VAL A 305 -12.41 23.41 -10.92
C VAL A 305 -12.12 24.06 -12.26
N GLU A 306 -12.82 25.13 -12.57
CA GLU A 306 -12.64 25.86 -13.83
C GLU A 306 -11.47 26.84 -13.72
N LYS A 307 -10.57 26.79 -14.72
CA LYS A 307 -9.46 27.73 -14.83
C LYS A 307 -9.77 28.77 -15.90
N ILE A 308 -9.84 30.05 -15.51
CA ILE A 308 -10.06 31.19 -16.41
C ILE A 308 -8.88 32.15 -16.27
N GLY A 309 -7.95 32.10 -17.23
CA GLY A 309 -6.69 32.82 -17.14
C GLY A 309 -5.87 32.34 -15.95
N THR A 310 -5.59 33.22 -14.99
CA THR A 310 -4.88 32.93 -13.73
C THR A 310 -5.82 32.63 -12.56
N TYR A 311 -7.13 32.72 -12.75
CA TYR A 311 -8.13 32.53 -11.71
C TYR A 311 -8.73 31.12 -11.75
N TYR A 312 -9.15 30.65 -10.58
CA TYR A 312 -9.83 29.36 -10.41
C TYR A 312 -11.22 29.57 -9.81
N ASN A 313 -12.20 28.90 -10.40
CA ASN A 313 -13.59 28.99 -9.99
C ASN A 313 -14.11 27.60 -9.55
N ILE A 314 -14.92 27.57 -8.51
CA ILE A 314 -15.67 26.41 -8.05
C ILE A 314 -17.15 26.82 -8.02
N ASP A 315 -18.01 26.09 -8.73
CA ASP A 315 -19.45 26.35 -8.80
C ASP A 315 -19.77 27.81 -9.20
N GLY A 316 -19.01 28.35 -10.17
CA GLY A 316 -19.16 29.71 -10.67
C GLY A 316 -18.56 30.81 -9.78
N ASN A 317 -18.08 30.47 -8.59
CA ASN A 317 -17.46 31.41 -7.66
C ASN A 317 -15.94 31.44 -7.82
N ARG A 318 -15.34 32.63 -7.96
CA ARG A 318 -13.90 32.78 -7.96
C ARG A 318 -13.37 32.54 -6.56
N VAL A 319 -12.48 31.52 -6.43
CA VAL A 319 -11.96 31.08 -5.12
C VAL A 319 -10.46 31.32 -4.97
N ALA A 320 -9.69 31.41 -6.07
CA ALA A 320 -8.24 31.53 -5.98
C ALA A 320 -7.64 32.25 -7.18
N HIS A 321 -6.42 32.82 -6.99
CA HIS A 321 -5.58 33.41 -8.01
C HIS A 321 -4.22 32.71 -7.99
N GLY A 322 -3.98 31.82 -8.92
CA GLY A 322 -2.81 30.96 -8.96
C GLY A 322 -3.04 29.59 -8.32
N LYS A 323 -2.13 28.65 -8.64
CA LYS A 323 -2.23 27.25 -8.20
C LYS A 323 -2.07 27.10 -6.68
N ASP A 324 -1.14 27.84 -6.10
CA ASP A 324 -0.81 27.77 -4.66
C ASP A 324 -1.96 28.32 -3.81
N ASP A 325 -2.63 29.41 -4.28
CA ASP A 325 -3.83 29.92 -3.65
C ASP A 325 -4.98 28.91 -3.71
N LEU A 326 -5.16 28.18 -4.83
CA LEU A 326 -6.16 27.13 -4.93
C LEU A 326 -5.89 26.00 -3.94
N THR A 327 -4.65 25.56 -3.84
CA THR A 327 -4.26 24.51 -2.88
C THR A 327 -4.50 24.97 -1.45
N SER A 328 -4.11 26.20 -1.12
CA SER A 328 -4.33 26.79 0.21
C SER A 328 -5.82 26.96 0.51
N TYR A 329 -6.62 27.39 -0.48
CA TYR A 329 -8.07 27.49 -0.34
C TYR A 329 -8.72 26.13 -0.03
N LEU A 330 -8.38 25.08 -0.79
CA LEU A 330 -8.90 23.74 -0.55
C LEU A 330 -8.45 23.19 0.80
N ARG A 331 -7.21 23.46 1.22
CA ARG A 331 -6.69 23.06 2.55
C ARG A 331 -7.45 23.72 3.69
N SER A 332 -7.83 24.98 3.53
CA SER A 332 -8.59 25.75 4.54
C SER A 332 -10.09 25.48 4.52
N ASN A 333 -10.63 24.83 3.47
CA ASN A 333 -12.06 24.60 3.30
C ASN A 333 -12.34 23.11 3.05
N SER A 334 -12.22 22.31 4.10
CA SER A 334 -12.28 20.84 4.04
C SER A 334 -13.57 20.26 3.43
N GLU A 335 -14.74 20.87 3.73
CA GLU A 335 -16.02 20.44 3.15
C GLU A 335 -16.07 20.67 1.63
N ILE A 336 -15.57 21.83 1.17
CA ILE A 336 -15.48 22.13 -0.26
C ILE A 336 -14.53 21.16 -0.93
N ALA A 337 -13.38 20.92 -0.33
CA ALA A 337 -12.39 19.97 -0.83
C ALA A 337 -12.96 18.56 -0.96
N ALA A 338 -13.72 18.08 0.04
CA ALA A 338 -14.41 16.79 -0.02
C ALA A 338 -15.43 16.73 -1.18
N GLY A 339 -16.21 17.77 -1.37
CA GLY A 339 -17.15 17.88 -2.50
C GLY A 339 -16.45 17.91 -3.85
N VAL A 340 -15.32 18.61 -3.96
CA VAL A 340 -14.47 18.63 -5.15
C VAL A 340 -13.87 17.25 -5.41
N GLU A 341 -13.38 16.54 -4.37
CA GLU A 341 -12.82 15.20 -4.53
C GLU A 341 -13.87 14.21 -5.06
N ILE A 342 -15.09 14.21 -4.49
CA ILE A 342 -16.18 13.34 -4.95
C ILE A 342 -16.46 13.56 -6.44
N ARG A 343 -16.63 14.81 -6.87
CA ARG A 343 -16.91 15.16 -8.27
C ARG A 343 -15.74 14.82 -9.20
N THR A 344 -14.51 15.05 -8.73
CA THR A 344 -13.29 14.70 -9.49
C THR A 344 -13.20 13.19 -9.71
N ARG A 345 -13.46 12.39 -8.67
CA ARG A 345 -13.50 10.92 -8.78
C ARG A 345 -14.62 10.45 -9.73
N GLN A 346 -15.79 11.05 -9.67
CA GLN A 346 -16.90 10.74 -10.58
C GLN A 346 -16.54 11.05 -12.02
N SER A 347 -15.94 12.21 -12.29
CA SER A 347 -15.50 12.60 -13.66
C SER A 347 -14.41 11.69 -14.21
N LEU A 348 -13.62 11.06 -13.34
CA LEU A 348 -12.57 10.12 -13.73
C LEU A 348 -13.06 8.66 -13.82
N ASP A 349 -14.38 8.41 -13.70
CA ASP A 349 -15.00 7.07 -13.72
C ASP A 349 -14.34 6.09 -12.72
N VAL A 350 -14.01 6.61 -11.54
CA VAL A 350 -13.51 5.79 -10.42
C VAL A 350 -14.71 5.25 -9.68
N GLN A 351 -14.86 3.93 -9.68
CA GLN A 351 -15.90 3.30 -8.87
C GLN A 351 -15.76 3.77 -7.42
N GLN A 352 -16.85 4.31 -6.85
CA GLN A 352 -16.93 4.89 -5.51
C GLN A 352 -16.84 3.82 -4.41
N THR A 353 -15.76 3.11 -4.32
CA THR A 353 -15.59 2.09 -3.27
C THR A 353 -14.55 2.48 -2.22
N ALA A 354 -13.72 3.46 -2.51
CA ALA A 354 -13.01 4.16 -1.45
C ALA A 354 -13.95 5.28 -0.97
N GLN A 355 -14.57 5.12 0.19
CA GLN A 355 -15.27 6.21 0.85
C GLN A 355 -14.34 7.42 0.86
N ALA A 356 -14.85 8.58 0.44
CA ALA A 356 -14.13 9.83 0.62
C ALA A 356 -13.65 9.87 2.08
N LEU A 357 -12.37 10.15 2.28
CA LEU A 357 -11.86 10.31 3.64
C LEU A 357 -12.71 11.39 4.31
N PRO A 358 -13.06 11.26 5.59
CA PRO A 358 -13.74 12.33 6.31
C PRO A 358 -12.97 13.64 6.11
N SER A 359 -13.68 14.72 5.86
CA SER A 359 -13.11 16.03 5.49
C SER A 359 -12.04 16.51 6.47
N GLU A 360 -12.26 16.28 7.75
CA GLU A 360 -11.36 16.65 8.86
C GLU A 360 -10.00 15.94 8.81
N VAL A 361 -9.97 14.76 8.22
CA VAL A 361 -8.80 13.89 8.19
C VAL A 361 -7.89 14.17 6.98
N ILE A 362 -8.44 14.71 5.88
CA ILE A 362 -7.68 14.93 4.64
C ILE A 362 -6.90 16.24 4.68
N TYR A 363 -7.46 17.26 5.33
CA TYR A 363 -7.06 18.65 5.14
C TYR A 363 -6.49 19.32 6.40
N GLY A 364 -6.12 18.53 7.40
CA GLY A 364 -5.27 18.96 8.51
C GLY A 364 -5.91 20.04 9.41
N VAL A 365 -7.04 19.74 10.02
CA VAL A 365 -7.53 20.51 11.18
C VAL A 365 -8.03 19.51 12.22
N GLY A 366 -7.38 19.47 13.37
CA GLY A 366 -7.91 18.81 14.55
C GLY A 366 -6.86 18.10 15.40
N ASP A 367 -6.38 18.80 16.40
CA ASP A 367 -5.53 18.27 17.49
C ASP A 367 -6.33 17.46 18.54
N ASP A 368 -7.46 16.87 18.19
CA ASP A 368 -8.26 16.09 19.14
C ASP A 368 -8.29 14.61 18.75
N PHE A 369 -7.12 13.98 18.82
CA PHE A 369 -7.01 12.53 18.87
C PHE A 369 -6.86 12.11 20.34
N ASP A 370 -7.87 11.40 20.86
CA ASP A 370 -7.84 10.85 22.23
C ASP A 370 -6.85 9.68 22.29
N PRO A 371 -5.69 9.83 22.98
CA PRO A 371 -4.68 8.78 23.07
C PRO A 371 -5.07 7.60 23.96
N ASP A 372 -6.22 7.64 24.65
CA ASP A 372 -6.62 6.63 25.63
C ASP A 372 -7.50 5.48 25.06
N ASP A 373 -7.69 5.39 23.75
CA ASP A 373 -8.41 4.27 23.13
C ASP A 373 -7.49 3.04 23.00
N ASP A 374 -7.33 2.32 24.12
CA ASP A 374 -6.51 1.11 24.24
C ASP A 374 -7.06 -0.05 23.38
N ILE A 375 -6.52 -0.18 22.15
CA ILE A 375 -6.88 -1.24 21.20
C ILE A 375 -6.39 -2.61 21.66
N ILE A 376 -5.30 -2.68 22.43
CA ILE A 376 -4.79 -3.94 23.01
C ILE A 376 -5.76 -4.44 24.08
N GLY A 377 -6.32 -3.54 24.86
CA GLY A 377 -7.39 -3.86 25.83
C GLY A 377 -8.66 -4.37 25.16
N ARG A 378 -9.04 -3.85 23.99
CA ARG A 378 -10.22 -4.33 23.23
C ARG A 378 -10.01 -5.71 22.60
N LEU A 379 -8.80 -6.05 22.17
CA LEU A 379 -8.47 -7.39 21.67
C LEU A 379 -8.57 -8.44 22.76
N SER A 380 -8.11 -8.12 23.99
CA SER A 380 -8.25 -8.99 25.15
C SER A 380 -9.70 -9.11 25.65
N ALA A 381 -10.49 -8.05 25.57
CA ALA A 381 -11.92 -8.07 25.90
C ALA A 381 -12.75 -8.89 24.89
N GLN A 382 -12.42 -8.83 23.61
CA GLN A 382 -13.08 -9.62 22.58
C GLN A 382 -12.76 -11.13 22.70
N GLU A 383 -11.56 -11.48 23.17
CA GLU A 383 -11.21 -12.87 23.46
C GLU A 383 -11.98 -13.41 24.69
N ALA A 384 -12.22 -12.57 25.68
CA ALA A 384 -13.02 -12.94 26.85
C ALA A 384 -14.51 -13.19 26.52
N ILE A 385 -15.06 -12.43 25.59
CA ILE A 385 -16.44 -12.61 25.11
C ILE A 385 -16.58 -13.89 24.25
N ASN A 386 -15.59 -14.20 23.40
CA ASN A 386 -15.61 -15.38 22.55
C ASN A 386 -15.25 -16.68 23.28
N ALA A 387 -14.72 -16.60 24.49
CA ALA A 387 -14.43 -17.78 25.36
C ALA A 387 -15.65 -18.18 26.22
N GLN A 388 -16.73 -17.40 26.23
CA GLN A 388 -17.97 -17.66 26.99
C GLN A 388 -19.16 -18.08 26.09
N THR A 389 -18.95 -18.18 24.79
CA THR A 389 -19.89 -18.78 23.84
C THR A 389 -19.29 -20.03 23.20
#